data_836d8ede5c7f7ea05b8f36bbfe8ebdcf
#
_entry.id   836d8ede5c7f7ea05b8f36bbfe8ebdcf
#
_cell.length_a   1.000
_cell.length_b   1.000
_cell.length_c   1.000
_cell.angle_alpha   90.00
_cell.angle_beta   90.00
_cell.angle_gamma   90.00
#
_symmetry.space_group_name_H-M   'P 1'
#
loop_
_entity.id
_entity.type
_entity.pdbx_description
1 polymer ?
#
loop_
_entity_poly.entity_id
_entity_poly.type
_entity_poly.pdbx_seq_one_letter_code
_entity_poly.pdbx_strand_id
1 'polypeptide(L)'
;MPAIITHDFFGRDVYDALFQTIGGSRDEADAFLLGNQGPDPLFYAVADFRATAYHKLGNTMHSRKPAELLAALKDSLGVLDPEEKPLGRAYALGFLCHYALDSTVHPLVYCHEHALCDAGEPGLTRDDGSEVHGVIESELDEMVLF
;
A
#
# COMPACT_ATOMS: atom_id res chain seq x y z
N MET A 1 9.66 -0.27 -5.40
CA MET A 1 8.90 0.96 -5.03
C MET A 1 7.44 0.64 -5.19
N PRO A 2 6.59 1.06 -4.27
CA PRO A 2 5.19 0.67 -4.29
C PRO A 2 4.46 1.19 -5.54
N ALA A 3 3.54 0.38 -6.03
CA ALA A 3 2.64 0.68 -7.14
C ALA A 3 1.53 1.65 -6.69
N ILE A 4 1.86 2.94 -6.51
CA ILE A 4 0.93 3.98 -6.01
C ILE A 4 -0.32 4.08 -6.89
N ILE A 5 -0.15 4.01 -8.20
CA ILE A 5 -1.25 4.17 -9.15
C ILE A 5 -2.17 2.97 -9.09
N THR A 6 -1.61 1.77 -9.01
CA THR A 6 -2.39 0.53 -8.85
C THR A 6 -3.21 0.56 -7.56
N HIS A 7 -2.63 1.03 -6.45
CA HIS A 7 -3.37 1.22 -5.20
C HIS A 7 -4.49 2.25 -5.34
N ASP A 8 -4.24 3.40 -5.99
CA ASP A 8 -5.27 4.44 -6.18
C ASP A 8 -6.45 3.91 -7.01
N PHE A 9 -6.19 3.25 -8.14
CA PHE A 9 -7.25 2.68 -8.97
C PHE A 9 -8.05 1.62 -8.22
N PHE A 10 -7.38 0.67 -7.57
CA PHE A 10 -8.04 -0.32 -6.74
C PHE A 10 -8.89 0.31 -5.63
N GLY A 11 -8.35 1.33 -4.95
CA GLY A 11 -9.09 2.05 -3.92
C GLY A 11 -10.35 2.73 -4.44
N ARG A 12 -10.29 3.33 -5.64
CA ARG A 12 -11.46 3.94 -6.30
C ARG A 12 -12.51 2.91 -6.64
N ASP A 13 -12.13 1.78 -7.21
CA ASP A 13 -13.05 0.69 -7.54
C ASP A 13 -13.73 0.14 -6.28
N VAL A 14 -12.99 -0.06 -5.21
CA VAL A 14 -13.54 -0.50 -3.92
C VAL A 14 -14.45 0.55 -3.31
N TYR A 15 -14.06 1.83 -3.37
CA TYR A 15 -14.90 2.92 -2.88
C TYR A 15 -16.23 2.99 -3.62
N ASP A 16 -16.21 2.94 -4.95
CA ASP A 16 -17.42 2.98 -5.78
C ASP A 16 -18.35 1.80 -5.47
N ALA A 17 -17.80 0.63 -5.19
CA ALA A 17 -18.58 -0.56 -4.83
C ALA A 17 -19.15 -0.52 -3.40
N LEU A 18 -18.46 0.13 -2.46
CA LEU A 18 -18.71 0.03 -1.02
C LEU A 18 -18.91 1.38 -0.32
N PHE A 19 -19.14 2.49 -1.05
CA PHE A 19 -19.23 3.84 -0.46
C PHE A 19 -20.24 3.95 0.69
N GLN A 20 -21.37 3.20 0.62
CA GLN A 20 -22.36 3.18 1.71
C GLN A 20 -21.82 2.59 3.02
N THR A 21 -20.81 1.72 2.92
CA THR A 21 -20.14 1.11 4.07
C THR A 21 -18.98 1.96 4.56
N ILE A 22 -18.23 2.56 3.64
CA ILE A 22 -17.04 3.36 3.93
C ILE A 22 -17.46 4.72 4.49
N GLY A 23 -18.33 5.43 3.79
CA GLY A 23 -18.82 6.79 4.06
C GLY A 23 -19.03 7.54 2.76
N GLY A 24 -20.05 8.38 2.71
CA GLY A 24 -20.51 9.03 1.46
C GLY A 24 -20.05 10.48 1.31
N SER A 25 -19.35 11.05 2.29
CA SER A 25 -18.79 12.40 2.18
C SER A 25 -17.49 12.41 1.39
N ARG A 26 -17.15 13.58 0.83
CA ARG A 26 -15.87 13.76 0.15
C ARG A 26 -14.67 13.50 1.07
N ASP A 27 -14.75 13.99 2.30
CA ASP A 27 -13.67 13.84 3.27
C ASP A 27 -13.47 12.36 3.66
N GLU A 28 -14.54 11.57 3.75
CA GLU A 28 -14.45 10.13 3.98
C GLU A 28 -13.86 9.41 2.76
N ALA A 29 -14.22 9.80 1.54
CA ALA A 29 -13.61 9.28 0.32
C ALA A 29 -12.11 9.57 0.28
N ASP A 30 -11.71 10.81 0.53
CA ASP A 30 -10.31 11.23 0.53
C ASP A 30 -9.52 10.51 1.65
N ALA A 31 -10.11 10.35 2.84
CA ALA A 31 -9.52 9.60 3.94
C ALA A 31 -9.33 8.11 3.60
N PHE A 32 -10.32 7.51 2.93
CA PHE A 32 -10.23 6.12 2.48
C PHE A 32 -9.12 5.93 1.44
N LEU A 33 -9.07 6.79 0.42
CA LEU A 33 -8.04 6.73 -0.63
C LEU A 33 -6.64 6.96 -0.06
N LEU A 34 -6.49 7.90 0.89
CA LEU A 34 -5.24 8.08 1.61
C LEU A 34 -4.85 6.83 2.40
N GLY A 35 -5.80 6.25 3.12
CA GLY A 35 -5.58 4.99 3.84
C GLY A 35 -5.17 3.85 2.91
N ASN A 36 -5.74 3.79 1.72
CA ASN A 36 -5.44 2.77 0.73
C ASN A 36 -4.01 2.86 0.16
N GLN A 37 -3.31 3.98 0.33
CA GLN A 37 -1.87 4.05 0.08
C GLN A 37 -1.04 3.34 1.17
N GLY A 38 -1.64 2.99 2.32
CA GLY A 38 -0.99 2.27 3.39
C GLY A 38 0.27 2.95 3.91
N PRO A 39 1.36 2.19 4.15
CA PRO A 39 2.64 2.74 4.57
C PRO A 39 3.52 3.26 3.41
N ASP A 40 3.10 3.14 2.15
CA ASP A 40 3.88 3.47 0.95
C ASP A 40 4.35 4.93 0.89
N PRO A 41 3.57 5.93 1.32
CA PRO A 41 4.04 7.31 1.38
C PRO A 41 5.34 7.51 2.15
N LEU A 42 5.68 6.60 3.07
CA LEU A 42 6.93 6.65 3.82
C LEU A 42 8.18 6.45 2.94
N PHE A 43 8.03 5.78 1.80
CA PHE A 43 9.13 5.57 0.84
C PHE A 43 9.43 6.80 -0.03
N TYR A 44 8.49 7.74 -0.11
CA TYR A 44 8.61 8.96 -0.91
C TYR A 44 9.12 10.17 -0.12
N ALA A 45 9.37 10.03 1.17
CA ALA A 45 9.90 11.08 2.03
C ALA A 45 11.41 11.33 1.79
N VAL A 46 11.83 11.39 0.53
CA VAL A 46 13.27 11.44 0.13
C VAL A 46 13.94 12.79 0.40
N ALA A 47 13.18 13.85 0.56
CA ALA A 47 13.70 15.20 0.80
C ALA A 47 13.90 15.51 2.30
N ASP A 48 13.48 14.64 3.20
CA ASP A 48 13.60 14.81 4.65
C ASP A 48 14.90 14.16 5.15
N PHE A 49 15.58 14.81 6.10
CA PHE A 49 16.76 14.24 6.76
C PHE A 49 16.44 12.94 7.54
N ARG A 50 15.17 12.64 7.77
CA ARG A 50 14.67 11.41 8.40
C ARG A 50 14.30 10.32 7.40
N ALA A 51 14.59 10.51 6.11
CA ALA A 51 14.19 9.57 5.04
C ALA A 51 14.54 8.10 5.38
N THR A 52 15.73 7.85 5.91
CA THR A 52 16.14 6.50 6.32
C THR A 52 15.24 5.91 7.42
N ALA A 53 14.79 6.73 8.38
CA ALA A 53 13.89 6.27 9.43
C ALA A 53 12.49 5.97 8.89
N TYR A 54 11.98 6.78 7.96
CA TYR A 54 10.70 6.57 7.29
C TYR A 54 10.71 5.30 6.44
N HIS A 55 11.76 5.09 5.64
CA HIS A 55 11.93 3.86 4.86
C HIS A 55 11.99 2.61 5.76
N LYS A 56 12.74 2.68 6.87
CA LYS A 56 12.79 1.58 7.84
C LYS A 56 11.42 1.30 8.46
N LEU A 57 10.66 2.35 8.78
CA LEU A 57 9.30 2.21 9.30
C LEU A 57 8.39 1.59 8.26
N GLY A 58 8.39 2.09 7.01
CA GLY A 58 7.62 1.54 5.90
C GLY A 58 7.89 0.05 5.71
N ASN A 59 9.17 -0.35 5.61
CA ASN A 59 9.56 -1.76 5.51
C ASN A 59 9.07 -2.59 6.71
N THR A 60 9.13 -2.04 7.92
CA THR A 60 8.66 -2.73 9.12
C THR A 60 7.15 -2.95 9.07
N MET A 61 6.38 -1.94 8.63
CA MET A 61 4.93 -2.03 8.51
C MET A 61 4.51 -3.06 7.47
N HIS A 62 5.22 -3.18 6.34
CA HIS A 62 4.91 -4.20 5.32
C HIS A 62 5.27 -5.63 5.77
N SER A 63 6.38 -5.79 6.49
CA SER A 63 6.96 -7.12 6.73
C SER A 63 6.68 -7.70 8.11
N ARG A 64 6.28 -6.85 9.09
CA ARG A 64 6.15 -7.29 10.49
C ARG A 64 4.74 -7.08 11.02
N LYS A 65 4.09 -8.19 11.36
CA LYS A 65 2.85 -8.22 12.15
C LYS A 65 1.71 -7.33 11.57
N PRO A 66 1.39 -7.41 10.29
CA PRO A 66 0.36 -6.58 9.69
C PRO A 66 -1.02 -6.76 10.37
N ALA A 67 -1.36 -7.95 10.82
CA ALA A 67 -2.62 -8.20 11.53
C ALA A 67 -2.68 -7.45 12.87
N GLU A 68 -1.56 -7.38 13.61
CA GLU A 68 -1.51 -6.64 14.87
C GLU A 68 -1.58 -5.13 14.63
N LEU A 69 -0.94 -4.64 13.55
CA LEU A 69 -1.03 -3.23 13.15
C LEU A 69 -2.47 -2.84 12.79
N LEU A 70 -3.15 -3.67 12.00
CA LEU A 70 -4.55 -3.45 11.62
C LEU A 70 -5.49 -3.51 12.84
N ALA A 71 -5.24 -4.42 13.78
CA ALA A 71 -5.99 -4.49 15.03
C ALA A 71 -5.78 -3.23 15.87
N ALA A 72 -4.54 -2.76 16.02
CA ALA A 72 -4.23 -1.53 16.75
C ALA A 72 -4.87 -0.30 16.09
N LEU A 73 -4.85 -0.23 14.75
CA LEU A 73 -5.52 0.84 14.00
C LEU A 73 -7.04 0.83 14.26
N LYS A 74 -7.67 -0.34 14.20
CA LYS A 74 -9.09 -0.50 14.53
C LYS A 74 -9.39 -0.07 15.97
N ASP A 75 -8.57 -0.49 16.92
CA ASP A 75 -8.78 -0.17 18.34
C ASP A 75 -8.61 1.33 18.61
N SER A 76 -7.72 2.00 17.87
CA SER A 76 -7.50 3.45 17.96
C SER A 76 -8.75 4.27 17.61
N LEU A 77 -9.67 3.73 16.82
CA LEU A 77 -10.95 4.41 16.53
C LEU A 77 -11.81 4.62 17.79
N GLY A 78 -11.57 3.85 18.85
CA GLY A 78 -12.27 3.97 20.12
C GLY A 78 -11.96 5.26 20.88
N VAL A 79 -10.78 5.85 20.66
CA VAL A 79 -10.31 7.06 21.36
C VAL A 79 -10.53 8.35 20.59
N LEU A 80 -11.01 8.27 19.34
CA LEU A 80 -11.34 9.43 18.53
C LEU A 80 -12.61 10.11 19.03
N ASP A 81 -12.67 11.44 18.87
CA ASP A 81 -13.91 12.18 19.09
C ASP A 81 -15.01 11.72 18.12
N PRO A 82 -16.29 11.80 18.52
CA PRO A 82 -17.40 11.33 17.68
C PRO A 82 -17.42 11.92 16.28
N GLU A 83 -16.96 13.16 16.11
CA GLU A 83 -16.90 13.87 14.83
C GLU A 83 -15.76 13.35 13.92
N GLU A 84 -14.68 12.81 14.50
CA GLU A 84 -13.52 12.29 13.79
C GLU A 84 -13.66 10.80 13.42
N LYS A 85 -14.54 10.08 14.14
CA LYS A 85 -14.73 8.62 13.94
C LYS A 85 -15.05 8.22 12.50
N PRO A 86 -15.92 8.93 11.76
CA PRO A 86 -16.20 8.59 10.36
C PRO A 86 -14.95 8.64 9.48
N LEU A 87 -14.15 9.69 9.62
CA LEU A 87 -12.89 9.84 8.87
C LEU A 87 -11.86 8.79 9.26
N GLY A 88 -11.66 8.59 10.56
CA GLY A 88 -10.74 7.57 11.07
C GLY A 88 -11.13 6.16 10.60
N ARG A 89 -12.44 5.86 10.59
CA ARG A 89 -12.96 4.58 10.09
C ARG A 89 -12.70 4.41 8.58
N ALA A 90 -12.99 5.45 7.78
CA ALA A 90 -12.75 5.43 6.35
C ALA A 90 -11.26 5.20 6.06
N TYR A 91 -10.36 5.92 6.73
CA TYR A 91 -8.91 5.71 6.64
C TYR A 91 -8.50 4.28 7.00
N ALA A 92 -8.99 3.75 8.12
CA ALA A 92 -8.65 2.41 8.57
C ALA A 92 -9.13 1.31 7.59
N LEU A 93 -10.29 1.51 6.96
CA LEU A 93 -10.79 0.62 5.91
C LEU A 93 -9.91 0.68 4.65
N GLY A 94 -9.49 1.89 4.24
CA GLY A 94 -8.52 2.05 3.14
C GLY A 94 -7.21 1.34 3.46
N PHE A 95 -6.69 1.52 4.66
CA PHE A 95 -5.45 0.87 5.11
C PHE A 95 -5.55 -0.66 5.10
N LEU A 96 -6.71 -1.21 5.43
CA LEU A 96 -6.98 -2.64 5.27
C LEU A 96 -6.97 -3.06 3.80
N CYS A 97 -7.54 -2.23 2.90
CA CYS A 97 -7.55 -2.48 1.46
C CYS A 97 -6.15 -2.51 0.87
N HIS A 98 -5.23 -1.66 1.33
CA HIS A 98 -3.82 -1.72 0.95
C HIS A 98 -3.25 -3.13 1.15
N TYR A 99 -3.36 -3.69 2.35
CA TYR A 99 -2.86 -5.05 2.62
C TYR A 99 -3.62 -6.14 1.88
N ALA A 100 -4.91 -5.95 1.59
CA ALA A 100 -5.68 -6.90 0.81
C ALA A 100 -5.15 -6.98 -0.63
N LEU A 101 -4.85 -5.83 -1.25
CA LEU A 101 -4.24 -5.80 -2.58
C LEU A 101 -2.84 -6.39 -2.56
N ASP A 102 -1.97 -5.94 -1.65
CA ASP A 102 -0.60 -6.45 -1.50
C ASP A 102 -0.55 -7.96 -1.34
N SER A 103 -1.36 -8.50 -0.44
CA SER A 103 -1.39 -9.95 -0.21
C SER A 103 -1.86 -10.75 -1.43
N THR A 104 -2.60 -10.11 -2.33
CA THR A 104 -3.11 -10.73 -3.56
C THR A 104 -2.11 -10.62 -4.70
N VAL A 105 -1.45 -9.49 -4.85
CA VAL A 105 -0.58 -9.16 -6.00
C VAL A 105 0.86 -9.59 -5.78
N HIS A 106 1.42 -9.43 -4.59
CA HIS A 106 2.82 -9.75 -4.32
C HIS A 106 3.25 -11.19 -4.62
N PRO A 107 2.41 -12.23 -4.42
CA PRO A 107 2.79 -13.57 -4.86
C PRO A 107 3.14 -13.65 -6.36
N LEU A 108 2.41 -12.88 -7.21
CA LEU A 108 2.69 -12.79 -8.63
C LEU A 108 3.98 -11.99 -8.88
N VAL A 109 4.15 -10.86 -8.21
CA VAL A 109 5.35 -10.01 -8.32
C VAL A 109 6.60 -10.82 -7.96
N TYR A 110 6.60 -11.51 -6.82
CA TYR A 110 7.73 -12.36 -6.41
C TYR A 110 7.97 -13.53 -7.37
N CYS A 111 6.93 -14.10 -7.95
CA CYS A 111 7.08 -15.16 -8.96
C CYS A 111 7.83 -14.65 -10.19
N HIS A 112 7.47 -13.46 -10.68
CA HIS A 112 8.15 -12.82 -11.82
C HIS A 112 9.56 -12.35 -11.47
N GLU A 113 9.76 -11.73 -10.31
CA GLU A 113 11.07 -11.33 -9.79
C GLU A 113 12.05 -12.52 -9.82
N HIS A 114 11.63 -13.63 -9.21
CA HIS A 114 12.47 -14.84 -9.15
C HIS A 114 12.73 -15.42 -10.55
N ALA A 115 11.71 -15.45 -11.41
CA ALA A 115 11.86 -15.98 -12.76
C ALA A 115 12.85 -15.14 -13.58
N LEU A 116 12.80 -13.82 -13.48
CA LEU A 116 13.70 -12.91 -14.17
C LEU A 116 15.13 -13.03 -13.64
N CYS A 117 15.33 -13.02 -12.33
CA CYS A 117 16.64 -13.17 -11.69
C CYS A 117 17.30 -14.52 -12.00
N ASP A 118 16.53 -15.58 -12.20
CA ASP A 118 17.00 -16.93 -12.48
C ASP A 118 17.11 -17.22 -13.99
N ALA A 119 16.72 -16.29 -14.87
CA ALA A 119 16.73 -16.49 -16.33
C ALA A 119 18.14 -16.66 -16.94
N GLY A 120 19.18 -16.32 -16.18
CA GLY A 120 20.58 -16.45 -16.62
C GLY A 120 21.04 -15.31 -17.52
N GLU A 121 20.35 -14.19 -17.49
CA GLU A 121 20.78 -12.98 -18.21
C GLU A 121 22.08 -12.42 -17.61
N PRO A 122 23.07 -12.03 -18.46
CA PRO A 122 24.33 -11.50 -17.97
C PRO A 122 24.12 -10.23 -17.13
N GLY A 123 24.59 -10.25 -15.89
CA GLY A 123 24.53 -9.11 -14.98
C GLY A 123 23.24 -9.04 -14.14
N LEU A 124 22.33 -10.00 -14.28
CA LEU A 124 21.13 -10.10 -13.45
C LEU A 124 21.22 -11.33 -12.52
N THR A 125 21.07 -11.10 -11.23
CA THR A 125 21.20 -12.11 -10.18
C THR A 125 20.11 -11.95 -9.12
N ARG A 126 20.04 -12.87 -8.18
CA ARG A 126 19.15 -12.78 -7.01
C ARG A 126 19.44 -11.56 -6.11
N ASP A 127 20.64 -11.01 -6.15
CA ASP A 127 21.00 -9.82 -5.38
C ASP A 127 20.32 -8.56 -5.94
N ASP A 128 19.89 -8.60 -7.21
CA ASP A 128 19.18 -7.52 -7.89
C ASP A 128 17.65 -7.59 -7.70
N GLY A 129 17.16 -8.58 -6.95
CA GLY A 129 15.73 -8.86 -6.77
C GLY A 129 14.91 -7.63 -6.35
N SER A 130 15.43 -6.80 -5.44
CA SER A 130 14.72 -5.58 -5.01
C SER A 130 14.53 -4.55 -6.13
N GLU A 131 15.49 -4.44 -7.05
CA GLU A 131 15.39 -3.55 -8.21
C GLU A 131 14.40 -4.12 -9.23
N VAL A 132 14.50 -5.42 -9.53
CA VAL A 132 13.58 -6.14 -10.42
C VAL A 132 12.15 -6.04 -9.88
N HIS A 133 11.94 -6.23 -8.59
CA HIS A 133 10.65 -6.05 -7.92
C HIS A 133 10.05 -4.67 -8.20
N GLY A 134 10.84 -3.62 -7.99
CA GLY A 134 10.40 -2.24 -8.25
C GLY A 134 10.07 -1.97 -9.70
N VAL A 135 10.79 -2.58 -10.66
CA VAL A 135 10.47 -2.48 -12.08
C VAL A 135 9.13 -3.15 -12.40
N ILE A 136 8.89 -4.36 -11.88
CA ILE A 136 7.62 -5.08 -12.08
C ILE A 136 6.44 -4.26 -11.56
N GLU A 137 6.57 -3.68 -10.37
CA GLU A 137 5.52 -2.83 -9.80
C GLU A 137 5.28 -1.55 -10.61
N SER A 138 6.35 -0.95 -11.16
CA SER A 138 6.24 0.21 -12.05
C SER A 138 5.52 -0.14 -13.36
N GLU A 139 5.79 -1.32 -13.92
CA GLU A 139 5.08 -1.82 -15.11
C GLU A 139 3.60 -2.10 -14.82
N LEU A 140 3.28 -2.61 -13.63
CA LEU A 140 1.88 -2.76 -13.19
C LEU A 140 1.16 -1.41 -13.13
N ASP A 141 1.81 -0.37 -12.60
CA ASP A 141 1.25 0.99 -12.58
C ASP A 141 1.00 1.52 -13.99
N GLU A 142 1.91 1.27 -14.94
CA GLU A 142 1.70 1.64 -16.34
C GLU A 142 0.53 0.87 -16.97
N MET A 143 0.41 -0.42 -16.68
CA MET A 143 -0.67 -1.26 -17.23
C MET A 143 -2.06 -0.82 -16.80
N VAL A 144 -2.25 -0.28 -15.61
CA VAL A 144 -3.57 0.19 -15.14
C VAL A 144 -3.92 1.59 -15.66
N LEU A 145 -2.95 2.33 -16.24
CA LEU A 145 -3.16 3.64 -16.83
C LEU A 145 -3.64 3.59 -18.30
N PHE A 146 -3.37 2.50 -19.01
CA PHE A 146 -3.63 2.33 -20.45
C PHE A 146 -4.47 1.10 -20.76
#